data_d431a92a565fa005923e629f39b05184
#
_entry.id   d431a92a565fa005923e629f39b05184
#
_cell.length_a   1.000
_cell.length_b   1.000
_cell.length_c   1.000
_cell.angle_alpha   90.00
_cell.angle_beta   90.00
_cell.angle_gamma   90.00
#
_symmetry.space_group_name_H-M   'P 1'
#
loop_
_entity.id
_entity.type
_entity.pdbx_description
1 polymer ?
#
loop_
_entity_poly.entity_id
_entity_poly.type
_entity_poly.pdbx_seq_one_letter_code
_entity_poly.pdbx_strand_id
1 'polypeptide(L)'
;MKNKYMMGALLFGIISLFASCSDDNDSNPTLIQPTEFTLNTPEYANSTIDLEHSTGLGLTWSQPKYTADNAPINATYEVQVSPTNTFTVSTDEAAADESGEKVPDYAALSNTTEKCNVSASAEEIDKALVKILKWTEGNVPATQEVYVRVNAFVQEGTSRLNPVASNSVKLNVKPYYIELKDAVPTMWYLVGNMFGAKWAGTKSIGVDALPMFLKPNFSYDKKTGAGEIEYTNYFLTGDYNEKAECDGAGFKILPSDFNWDYSMNAILNNEISAKKGTIENRNGGGDGGHIVASEAGYYTITINTADNTAKMEKYEGDVNDYGTIQISGSFNDWTDTPMLPYNTEGVKNHAWYYVMDVPAGETAQFKFKIAESWDTSWGYGAEDGAINMYGKCDAGGKNIGLAEGKYVISFNDITGSFSIVKL
;
A
#
# COMPACT_ATOMS: atom_id res chain seq x y z
N MET A 1 8.14 -5.47 -62.93
CA MET A 1 8.74 -6.81 -63.07
C MET A 1 10.08 -6.81 -62.31
N LYS A 2 10.29 -7.84 -61.47
CA LYS A 2 11.53 -8.17 -60.71
C LYS A 2 11.85 -7.17 -59.55
N ASN A 3 11.65 -7.50 -58.28
CA ASN A 3 12.42 -8.43 -57.48
C ASN A 3 11.61 -8.90 -56.25
N LYS A 4 11.04 -10.05 -56.34
CA LYS A 4 10.75 -10.96 -55.21
C LYS A 4 11.88 -12.00 -55.26
N TYR A 5 12.40 -12.37 -54.11
CA TYR A 5 13.45 -13.36 -53.82
C TYR A 5 14.74 -12.71 -53.28
N MET A 6 14.67 -12.27 -51.97
CA MET A 6 15.86 -12.26 -51.08
C MET A 6 15.42 -12.05 -49.64
N MET A 7 14.63 -13.00 -49.13
CA MET A 7 14.28 -13.06 -47.71
C MET A 7 14.02 -14.53 -47.33
N GLY A 8 15.05 -15.33 -47.44
CA GLY A 8 14.94 -16.77 -47.22
C GLY A 8 16.25 -17.47 -46.87
N ALA A 9 17.28 -16.75 -46.45
CA ALA A 9 18.58 -17.38 -46.20
C ALA A 9 19.30 -16.89 -44.91
N LEU A 10 18.59 -16.37 -43.90
CA LEU A 10 19.21 -15.93 -42.65
C LEU A 10 18.60 -16.57 -41.38
N LEU A 11 17.90 -17.68 -41.51
CA LEU A 11 17.29 -18.39 -40.37
C LEU A 11 17.82 -19.83 -40.20
N PHE A 12 18.98 -20.18 -40.75
CA PHE A 12 19.57 -21.52 -40.63
C PHE A 12 21.01 -21.53 -40.09
N GLY A 13 21.48 -20.45 -39.45
CA GLY A 13 22.86 -20.28 -39.02
C GLY A 13 23.13 -20.24 -37.52
N ILE A 14 22.15 -20.46 -36.64
CA ILE A 14 22.37 -20.34 -35.18
C ILE A 14 21.94 -21.61 -34.38
N ILE A 15 21.91 -22.77 -35.02
CA ILE A 15 21.59 -24.05 -34.35
C ILE A 15 22.80 -24.99 -34.26
N SER A 16 24.04 -24.49 -34.29
CA SER A 16 25.20 -25.37 -34.21
C SER A 16 26.30 -24.95 -33.29
N LEU A 17 26.02 -24.23 -32.17
CA LEU A 17 27.02 -23.91 -31.14
C LEU A 17 26.66 -24.35 -29.73
N PHE A 18 25.70 -25.23 -29.55
CA PHE A 18 25.40 -25.87 -28.24
C PHE A 18 25.60 -27.38 -28.27
N ALA A 19 26.57 -27.86 -29.02
CA ALA A 19 27.00 -29.26 -28.98
C ALA A 19 28.45 -29.31 -28.53
N SER A 20 28.70 -28.93 -27.28
CA SER A 20 29.91 -29.36 -26.58
C SER A 20 29.80 -29.03 -25.12
N CYS A 21 29.24 -29.93 -24.37
CA CYS A 21 29.59 -30.34 -23.03
C CYS A 21 28.82 -31.65 -22.78
N SER A 22 29.32 -32.73 -23.34
CA SER A 22 29.13 -34.04 -22.78
C SER A 22 30.18 -34.15 -21.67
N ASP A 23 29.85 -33.63 -20.50
CA ASP A 23 30.55 -33.95 -19.28
C ASP A 23 29.53 -34.56 -18.31
N ASP A 24 29.82 -35.81 -17.99
CA ASP A 24 29.41 -36.59 -16.84
C ASP A 24 28.59 -35.81 -15.80
N ASN A 25 27.34 -35.56 -16.11
CA ASN A 25 26.36 -35.05 -15.14
C ASN A 25 25.43 -36.17 -14.64
N ASP A 26 26.00 -37.35 -14.47
CA ASP A 26 25.32 -38.50 -13.81
C ASP A 26 25.04 -38.19 -12.32
N SER A 27 25.41 -37.01 -11.82
CA SER A 27 25.20 -36.60 -10.44
C SER A 27 24.17 -35.48 -10.24
N ASN A 28 23.46 -35.03 -11.28
CA ASN A 28 22.36 -34.08 -11.09
C ASN A 28 21.13 -34.82 -10.57
N PRO A 29 20.69 -34.55 -9.34
CA PRO A 29 19.54 -35.23 -8.78
C PRO A 29 18.28 -34.98 -9.62
N THR A 30 17.61 -36.04 -10.03
CA THR A 30 16.35 -35.92 -10.78
C THR A 30 15.19 -35.76 -9.82
N LEU A 31 14.45 -34.65 -9.95
CA LEU A 31 13.26 -34.42 -9.16
C LEU A 31 12.13 -35.35 -9.63
N ILE A 32 11.71 -36.25 -8.74
CA ILE A 32 10.59 -37.16 -8.95
C ILE A 32 9.35 -36.52 -8.37
N GLN A 33 8.36 -36.28 -9.23
CA GLN A 33 7.06 -35.71 -8.89
C GLN A 33 6.10 -36.78 -8.41
N PRO A 34 5.37 -36.59 -7.28
CA PRO A 34 4.28 -37.43 -6.88
C PRO A 34 3.11 -37.31 -7.87
N THR A 35 2.29 -38.34 -7.99
CA THR A 35 1.12 -38.33 -8.88
C THR A 35 -0.14 -37.82 -8.17
N GLU A 36 -0.22 -37.96 -6.86
CA GLU A 36 -1.39 -37.58 -6.06
C GLU A 36 -1.03 -37.41 -4.57
N PHE A 37 -1.87 -36.68 -3.85
CA PHE A 37 -1.96 -36.64 -2.39
C PHE A 37 -3.38 -36.25 -1.97
N THR A 38 -3.73 -36.43 -0.71
CA THR A 38 -5.12 -36.33 -0.26
C THR A 38 -5.29 -35.14 0.68
N LEU A 39 -6.19 -34.21 0.33
CA LEU A 39 -6.79 -33.26 1.26
C LEU A 39 -7.85 -33.99 2.09
N ASN A 40 -7.68 -34.00 3.41
CA ASN A 40 -8.63 -34.66 4.32
C ASN A 40 -9.93 -33.83 4.38
N THR A 41 -11.07 -34.50 4.38
CA THR A 41 -12.36 -33.86 4.60
C THR A 41 -12.47 -33.43 6.05
N PRO A 42 -12.59 -32.09 6.34
CA PRO A 42 -12.75 -31.64 7.72
C PRO A 42 -14.08 -32.09 8.34
N GLU A 43 -14.14 -32.24 9.64
CA GLU A 43 -15.37 -32.59 10.34
C GLU A 43 -16.52 -31.58 10.12
N TYR A 44 -16.15 -30.30 9.95
CA TYR A 44 -17.12 -29.22 9.70
C TYR A 44 -17.61 -29.14 8.24
N ALA A 45 -17.16 -29.99 7.33
CA ALA A 45 -17.49 -29.92 5.91
C ALA A 45 -19.00 -30.00 5.61
N ASN A 46 -19.77 -30.66 6.50
CA ASN A 46 -21.24 -30.77 6.39
C ASN A 46 -22.00 -29.63 7.10
N SER A 47 -21.29 -28.66 7.68
CA SER A 47 -21.88 -27.51 8.35
C SER A 47 -21.80 -26.28 7.44
N THR A 48 -22.66 -25.30 7.63
CA THR A 48 -22.53 -23.99 7.00
C THR A 48 -21.55 -23.13 7.82
N ILE A 49 -20.48 -22.68 7.21
CA ILE A 49 -19.42 -21.90 7.84
C ILE A 49 -19.73 -20.42 7.62
N ASP A 50 -19.90 -19.66 8.68
CA ASP A 50 -20.09 -18.20 8.61
C ASP A 50 -18.72 -17.55 8.41
N LEU A 51 -18.45 -17.06 7.19
CA LEU A 51 -17.14 -16.49 6.84
C LEU A 51 -16.87 -15.15 7.54
N GLU A 52 -17.92 -14.38 7.82
CA GLU A 52 -17.80 -13.09 8.51
C GLU A 52 -17.34 -13.25 9.97
N HIS A 53 -17.78 -14.32 10.63
CA HIS A 53 -17.50 -14.58 12.04
C HIS A 53 -16.43 -15.66 12.27
N SER A 54 -15.80 -16.15 11.21
CA SER A 54 -14.73 -17.15 11.26
C SER A 54 -13.39 -16.51 10.96
N THR A 55 -12.35 -16.85 11.72
CA THR A 55 -10.97 -16.37 11.44
C THR A 55 -10.29 -17.22 10.38
N GLY A 56 -10.59 -18.51 10.30
CA GLY A 56 -10.00 -19.40 9.31
C GLY A 56 -10.52 -20.83 9.40
N LEU A 57 -10.29 -21.56 8.32
CA LEU A 57 -10.70 -22.95 8.14
C LEU A 57 -9.47 -23.86 8.26
N GLY A 58 -9.45 -24.72 9.28
CA GLY A 58 -8.36 -25.67 9.50
C GLY A 58 -8.40 -26.79 8.45
N LEU A 59 -7.37 -26.89 7.64
CA LEU A 59 -7.19 -27.90 6.59
C LEU A 59 -5.97 -28.74 6.89
N THR A 60 -6.04 -30.06 6.59
CA THR A 60 -4.93 -31.00 6.73
C THR A 60 -4.87 -31.93 5.53
N TRP A 61 -3.69 -32.39 5.18
CA TRP A 61 -3.50 -33.26 4.02
C TRP A 61 -2.35 -34.26 4.22
N SER A 62 -2.33 -35.32 3.39
CA SER A 62 -1.23 -36.25 3.36
C SER A 62 -0.01 -35.62 2.66
N GLN A 63 1.19 -35.94 3.14
CA GLN A 63 2.42 -35.47 2.54
C GLN A 63 2.64 -36.06 1.13
N PRO A 64 2.71 -35.24 0.06
CA PRO A 64 3.16 -35.74 -1.24
C PRO A 64 4.64 -36.12 -1.21
N LYS A 65 4.98 -37.21 -1.90
CA LYS A 65 6.33 -37.76 -1.87
C LYS A 65 7.18 -37.20 -3.01
N TYR A 66 7.64 -35.95 -2.87
CA TYR A 66 8.71 -35.44 -3.73
C TYR A 66 10.05 -36.02 -3.30
N THR A 67 10.82 -36.50 -4.26
CA THR A 67 12.16 -37.03 -4.01
C THR A 67 13.13 -36.56 -5.10
N ALA A 68 14.40 -36.41 -4.72
CA ALA A 68 15.50 -36.31 -5.67
C ALA A 68 16.51 -37.39 -5.31
N ASP A 69 16.79 -38.31 -6.25
CA ASP A 69 17.66 -39.50 -6.04
C ASP A 69 17.34 -40.29 -4.76
N ASN A 70 16.06 -40.49 -4.50
CA ASN A 70 15.51 -41.13 -3.30
C ASN A 70 15.64 -40.34 -1.99
N ALA A 71 16.18 -39.14 -2.01
CA ALA A 71 16.14 -38.24 -0.87
C ALA A 71 14.80 -37.46 -0.86
N PRO A 72 14.11 -37.35 0.27
CA PRO A 72 12.88 -36.57 0.35
C PRO A 72 13.16 -35.07 0.17
N ILE A 73 12.27 -34.40 -0.56
CA ILE A 73 12.31 -32.94 -0.75
C ILE A 73 11.06 -32.33 -0.13
N ASN A 74 11.23 -31.20 0.54
CA ASN A 74 10.12 -30.44 1.08
C ASN A 74 9.29 -29.80 -0.05
N ALA A 75 7.99 -29.93 0.05
CA ALA A 75 7.05 -29.25 -0.81
C ALA A 75 6.52 -27.98 -0.13
N THR A 76 6.23 -26.98 -0.93
CA THR A 76 5.44 -25.81 -0.57
C THR A 76 4.00 -26.05 -0.99
N TYR A 77 3.06 -25.63 -0.17
CA TYR A 77 1.63 -25.82 -0.39
C TYR A 77 0.90 -24.49 -0.48
N GLU A 78 -0.07 -24.45 -1.39
CA GLU A 78 -0.96 -23.32 -1.62
C GLU A 78 -2.40 -23.82 -1.60
N VAL A 79 -3.28 -23.13 -0.88
CA VAL A 79 -4.73 -23.45 -0.89
C VAL A 79 -5.37 -22.74 -2.07
N GLN A 80 -6.18 -23.48 -2.82
CA GLN A 80 -6.96 -22.98 -3.94
C GLN A 80 -8.44 -23.15 -3.68
N VAL A 81 -9.25 -22.14 -4.02
CA VAL A 81 -10.71 -22.15 -3.82
C VAL A 81 -11.45 -21.86 -5.11
N SER A 82 -12.52 -22.60 -5.38
CA SER A 82 -13.37 -22.46 -6.57
C SER A 82 -14.85 -22.58 -6.20
N PRO A 83 -15.74 -21.74 -6.77
CA PRO A 83 -17.18 -21.91 -6.58
C PRO A 83 -17.79 -23.02 -7.42
N THR A 84 -17.07 -23.57 -8.41
CA THR A 84 -17.60 -24.50 -9.41
C THR A 84 -16.86 -25.83 -9.49
N ASN A 85 -15.85 -26.07 -8.64
CA ASN A 85 -14.94 -27.21 -8.70
C ASN A 85 -14.12 -27.30 -10.01
N THR A 86 -13.93 -26.17 -10.66
CA THR A 86 -13.01 -25.98 -11.81
C THR A 86 -11.82 -25.15 -11.36
N PHE A 87 -10.63 -25.46 -11.89
CA PHE A 87 -9.39 -24.83 -11.50
C PHE A 87 -8.52 -24.61 -12.75
N THR A 88 -9.08 -23.88 -13.72
CA THR A 88 -8.49 -23.71 -15.05
C THR A 88 -7.83 -22.34 -15.21
N VAL A 89 -8.50 -21.29 -14.74
CA VAL A 89 -8.03 -19.91 -14.86
C VAL A 89 -8.06 -19.28 -13.44
N SER A 90 -6.91 -18.92 -12.94
CA SER A 90 -6.82 -18.22 -11.65
C SER A 90 -7.26 -16.76 -11.75
N THR A 91 -7.60 -16.18 -10.59
CA THR A 91 -7.87 -14.73 -10.50
C THR A 91 -6.69 -13.88 -10.94
N ASP A 92 -5.46 -14.38 -10.76
CA ASP A 92 -4.23 -13.64 -11.12
C ASP A 92 -3.95 -13.75 -12.63
N GLU A 93 -4.17 -14.92 -13.23
CA GLU A 93 -4.09 -15.08 -14.69
C GLU A 93 -5.13 -14.25 -15.43
N ALA A 94 -6.35 -14.15 -14.88
CA ALA A 94 -7.39 -13.29 -15.45
C ALA A 94 -7.08 -11.79 -15.26
N ALA A 95 -6.44 -11.42 -14.16
CA ALA A 95 -6.02 -10.03 -13.91
C ALA A 95 -4.84 -9.62 -14.81
N ALA A 96 -3.97 -10.54 -15.17
CA ALA A 96 -2.82 -10.32 -16.08
C ALA A 96 -3.21 -10.40 -17.57
N ASP A 97 -4.44 -10.77 -17.89
CA ASP A 97 -4.91 -10.88 -19.27
C ASP A 97 -5.34 -9.50 -19.81
N GLU A 98 -4.49 -8.88 -20.60
CA GLU A 98 -4.77 -7.59 -21.26
C GLU A 98 -5.97 -7.63 -22.22
N SER A 99 -6.32 -8.81 -22.77
CA SER A 99 -7.49 -8.95 -23.63
C SER A 99 -8.82 -8.93 -22.87
N GLY A 100 -8.80 -9.24 -21.58
CA GLY A 100 -9.98 -9.34 -20.71
C GLY A 100 -10.89 -10.53 -21.04
N GLU A 101 -10.42 -11.49 -21.86
CA GLU A 101 -11.22 -12.66 -22.30
C GLU A 101 -11.18 -13.80 -21.26
N LYS A 102 -10.16 -13.85 -20.40
CA LYS A 102 -10.05 -14.87 -19.37
C LYS A 102 -11.02 -14.62 -18.23
N VAL A 103 -11.87 -15.60 -17.98
CA VAL A 103 -12.80 -15.60 -16.85
C VAL A 103 -12.26 -16.51 -15.74
N PRO A 104 -11.99 -15.97 -14.53
CA PRO A 104 -11.44 -16.77 -13.45
C PRO A 104 -12.48 -17.76 -12.91
N ASP A 105 -12.04 -18.99 -12.63
CA ASP A 105 -12.85 -20.04 -12.01
C ASP A 105 -12.30 -20.50 -10.64
N TYR A 106 -11.09 -20.02 -10.26
CA TYR A 106 -10.53 -20.24 -8.92
C TYR A 106 -9.62 -19.09 -8.49
N ALA A 107 -9.31 -19.08 -7.20
CA ALA A 107 -8.27 -18.22 -6.63
C ALA A 107 -7.31 -19.04 -5.78
N ALA A 108 -6.03 -18.68 -5.82
CA ALA A 108 -5.04 -19.12 -4.86
C ALA A 108 -5.03 -18.16 -3.66
N LEU A 109 -5.01 -18.69 -2.43
CA LEU A 109 -4.88 -17.87 -1.23
C LEU A 109 -3.43 -17.44 -1.05
N SER A 110 -3.22 -16.26 -0.45
CA SER A 110 -1.90 -15.62 -0.39
C SER A 110 -0.87 -16.37 0.46
N ASN A 111 -1.33 -17.10 1.49
CA ASN A 111 -0.45 -17.78 2.43
C ASN A 111 -0.05 -19.17 1.93
N THR A 112 1.25 -19.36 1.72
CA THR A 112 1.85 -20.68 1.50
C THR A 112 2.40 -21.27 2.78
N THR A 113 2.55 -22.60 2.83
CA THR A 113 3.12 -23.33 3.98
C THR A 113 3.96 -24.51 3.52
N GLU A 114 4.93 -24.91 4.31
CA GLU A 114 5.67 -26.17 4.13
C GLU A 114 5.14 -27.30 5.03
N LYS A 115 4.11 -27.02 5.83
CA LYS A 115 3.48 -27.99 6.72
C LYS A 115 2.26 -28.61 6.04
N CYS A 116 1.94 -29.87 6.35
CA CYS A 116 0.74 -30.55 5.84
C CYS A 116 -0.55 -30.11 6.54
N ASN A 117 -0.60 -28.86 6.97
CA ASN A 117 -1.78 -28.22 7.56
C ASN A 117 -1.69 -26.70 7.42
N VAL A 118 -2.87 -26.04 7.42
CA VAL A 118 -2.99 -24.60 7.42
C VAL A 118 -4.34 -24.20 8.02
N SER A 119 -4.41 -23.01 8.58
CA SER A 119 -5.68 -22.30 8.81
C SER A 119 -5.88 -21.36 7.63
N ALA A 120 -6.70 -21.77 6.65
CA ALA A 120 -7.03 -20.95 5.49
C ALA A 120 -7.91 -19.77 5.92
N SER A 121 -7.51 -18.54 5.59
CA SER A 121 -8.24 -17.34 6.02
C SER A 121 -9.67 -17.32 5.47
N ALA A 122 -10.66 -17.20 6.36
CA ALA A 122 -12.06 -17.09 5.97
C ALA A 122 -12.33 -15.82 5.14
N GLU A 123 -11.68 -14.73 5.49
CA GLU A 123 -11.75 -13.47 4.75
C GLU A 123 -11.17 -13.59 3.33
N GLU A 124 -10.03 -14.26 3.15
CA GLU A 124 -9.45 -14.47 1.81
C GLU A 124 -10.33 -15.37 0.95
N ILE A 125 -10.95 -16.41 1.54
CA ILE A 125 -11.92 -17.25 0.84
C ILE A 125 -13.11 -16.42 0.37
N ASP A 126 -13.64 -15.56 1.23
CA ASP A 126 -14.78 -14.71 0.89
C ASP A 126 -14.41 -13.70 -0.21
N LYS A 127 -13.27 -13.02 -0.10
CA LYS A 127 -12.73 -12.12 -1.14
C LYS A 127 -12.57 -12.83 -2.49
N ALA A 128 -12.10 -14.07 -2.48
CA ALA A 128 -11.97 -14.88 -3.68
C ALA A 128 -13.34 -15.12 -4.34
N LEU A 129 -14.37 -15.48 -3.55
CA LEU A 129 -15.72 -15.69 -4.05
C LEU A 129 -16.33 -14.39 -4.61
N VAL A 130 -16.20 -13.27 -3.88
CA VAL A 130 -16.67 -11.95 -4.35
C VAL A 130 -16.03 -11.59 -5.69
N LYS A 131 -14.72 -11.83 -5.84
CA LYS A 131 -13.96 -11.53 -7.07
C LYS A 131 -14.39 -12.42 -8.25
N ILE A 132 -14.50 -13.74 -8.03
CA ILE A 132 -14.85 -14.71 -9.07
C ILE A 132 -16.31 -14.55 -9.51
N LEU A 133 -17.22 -14.43 -8.55
CA LEU A 133 -18.67 -14.39 -8.79
C LEU A 133 -19.19 -12.97 -9.01
N LYS A 134 -18.32 -11.95 -8.90
CA LYS A 134 -18.61 -10.53 -9.13
C LYS A 134 -19.80 -10.05 -8.28
N TRP A 135 -19.84 -10.47 -7.01
CA TRP A 135 -20.89 -10.03 -6.10
C TRP A 135 -20.78 -8.54 -5.79
N THR A 136 -21.93 -7.96 -5.56
CA THR A 136 -22.11 -6.60 -5.03
C THR A 136 -22.84 -6.70 -3.69
N GLU A 137 -22.85 -5.64 -2.91
CA GLU A 137 -23.49 -5.60 -1.58
C GLU A 137 -24.94 -6.12 -1.60
N GLY A 138 -25.66 -5.88 -2.69
CA GLY A 138 -27.07 -6.26 -2.82
C GLY A 138 -27.33 -7.67 -3.34
N ASN A 139 -26.32 -8.45 -3.77
CA ASN A 139 -26.51 -9.75 -4.41
C ASN A 139 -25.69 -10.90 -3.83
N VAL A 140 -25.11 -10.73 -2.64
CA VAL A 140 -24.44 -11.83 -1.93
C VAL A 140 -25.48 -12.87 -1.52
N PRO A 141 -25.29 -14.16 -1.88
CA PRO A 141 -26.25 -15.20 -1.52
C PRO A 141 -26.20 -15.54 -0.03
N ALA A 142 -27.30 -16.06 0.51
CA ALA A 142 -27.34 -16.49 1.90
C ALA A 142 -26.39 -17.68 2.19
N THR A 143 -26.12 -18.51 1.18
CA THR A 143 -25.17 -19.63 1.24
C THR A 143 -24.54 -19.86 -0.13
N GLN A 144 -23.29 -20.32 -0.13
CA GLN A 144 -22.53 -20.64 -1.34
C GLN A 144 -21.79 -21.97 -1.13
N GLU A 145 -21.84 -22.85 -2.12
CA GLU A 145 -20.91 -23.99 -2.19
C GLU A 145 -19.53 -23.50 -2.66
N VAL A 146 -18.49 -24.00 -2.02
CA VAL A 146 -17.11 -23.74 -2.39
C VAL A 146 -16.30 -25.02 -2.36
N TYR A 147 -15.43 -25.19 -3.32
CA TYR A 147 -14.52 -26.31 -3.43
C TYR A 147 -13.12 -25.86 -3.10
N VAL A 148 -12.49 -26.56 -2.18
CA VAL A 148 -11.13 -26.25 -1.73
C VAL A 148 -10.22 -27.41 -2.11
N ARG A 149 -9.06 -27.11 -2.68
CA ARG A 149 -7.97 -28.06 -2.90
C ARG A 149 -6.64 -27.46 -2.47
N VAL A 150 -5.63 -28.30 -2.36
CA VAL A 150 -4.27 -27.88 -2.07
C VAL A 150 -3.41 -28.19 -3.29
N ASN A 151 -2.61 -27.23 -3.71
CA ASN A 151 -1.60 -27.39 -4.75
C ASN A 151 -0.22 -27.49 -4.08
N ALA A 152 0.50 -28.56 -4.31
CA ALA A 152 1.85 -28.78 -3.82
C ALA A 152 2.86 -28.58 -4.94
N PHE A 153 4.00 -27.96 -4.67
CA PHE A 153 5.09 -27.74 -5.62
C PHE A 153 6.43 -27.62 -4.90
N VAL A 154 7.52 -27.75 -5.64
CA VAL A 154 8.86 -27.44 -5.14
C VAL A 154 9.18 -26.00 -5.50
N GLN A 155 9.51 -25.18 -4.51
CA GLN A 155 9.86 -23.78 -4.73
C GLN A 155 11.35 -23.64 -5.05
N GLU A 156 11.67 -23.03 -6.20
CA GLU A 156 13.04 -22.68 -6.59
C GLU A 156 13.11 -21.20 -6.99
N GLY A 157 13.59 -20.38 -6.09
CA GLY A 157 13.52 -18.93 -6.26
C GLY A 157 12.06 -18.46 -6.41
N THR A 158 11.71 -17.86 -7.54
CA THR A 158 10.35 -17.45 -7.87
C THR A 158 9.56 -18.52 -8.66
N SER A 159 10.21 -19.61 -9.07
CA SER A 159 9.62 -20.66 -9.89
C SER A 159 8.96 -21.75 -9.05
N ARG A 160 7.82 -22.25 -9.52
CA ARG A 160 7.07 -23.36 -8.94
C ARG A 160 7.26 -24.58 -9.83
N LEU A 161 8.02 -25.55 -9.33
CA LEU A 161 8.36 -26.74 -10.09
C LEU A 161 7.43 -27.90 -9.76
N ASN A 162 7.07 -28.68 -10.78
CA ASN A 162 6.33 -29.92 -10.68
C ASN A 162 5.07 -29.84 -9.78
N PRO A 163 4.11 -28.93 -10.07
CA PRO A 163 2.92 -28.79 -9.26
C PRO A 163 2.01 -30.02 -9.34
N VAL A 164 1.47 -30.43 -8.18
CA VAL A 164 0.50 -31.51 -8.04
C VAL A 164 -0.64 -31.03 -7.15
N ALA A 165 -1.88 -31.20 -7.64
CA ALA A 165 -3.05 -30.85 -6.86
C ALA A 165 -3.62 -32.06 -6.10
N SER A 166 -4.16 -31.81 -4.92
CA SER A 166 -4.95 -32.80 -4.15
C SER A 166 -6.33 -32.99 -4.80
N ASN A 167 -7.11 -33.94 -4.25
CA ASN A 167 -8.57 -33.94 -4.41
C ASN A 167 -9.15 -32.62 -3.91
N SER A 168 -10.33 -32.24 -4.39
CA SER A 168 -11.11 -31.15 -3.84
C SER A 168 -12.06 -31.62 -2.73
N VAL A 169 -12.31 -30.74 -1.77
CA VAL A 169 -13.31 -30.93 -0.70
C VAL A 169 -14.38 -29.86 -0.86
N LYS A 170 -15.65 -30.27 -0.88
CA LYS A 170 -16.79 -29.37 -0.93
C LYS A 170 -17.12 -28.85 0.47
N LEU A 171 -17.30 -27.55 0.61
CA LEU A 171 -17.74 -26.87 1.83
C LEU A 171 -18.98 -26.02 1.50
N ASN A 172 -19.80 -25.76 2.52
CA ASN A 172 -20.90 -24.80 2.44
C ASN A 172 -20.52 -23.57 3.28
N VAL A 173 -20.59 -22.39 2.71
CA VAL A 173 -20.26 -21.15 3.41
C VAL A 173 -21.43 -20.18 3.39
N LYS A 174 -21.52 -19.36 4.42
CA LYS A 174 -22.34 -18.15 4.44
C LYS A 174 -21.39 -17.00 4.15
N PRO A 175 -21.38 -16.48 2.91
CA PRO A 175 -20.54 -15.37 2.54
C PRO A 175 -21.12 -14.05 3.02
N TYR A 176 -20.31 -12.98 2.93
CA TYR A 176 -20.74 -11.61 3.17
C TYR A 176 -20.10 -10.70 2.11
N TYR A 177 -20.57 -9.47 2.02
CA TYR A 177 -19.95 -8.53 1.08
C TYR A 177 -18.67 -7.95 1.65
N ILE A 178 -17.59 -8.10 0.92
CA ILE A 178 -16.31 -7.43 1.19
C ILE A 178 -16.00 -6.50 0.02
N GLU A 179 -15.74 -5.24 0.30
CA GLU A 179 -15.20 -4.32 -0.69
C GLU A 179 -13.80 -4.80 -1.10
N LEU A 180 -13.62 -5.12 -2.38
CA LEU A 180 -12.34 -5.65 -2.90
C LEU A 180 -11.26 -4.57 -3.03
N LYS A 181 -11.68 -3.31 -3.07
CA LYS A 181 -10.78 -2.16 -3.13
C LYS A 181 -10.61 -1.60 -1.73
N ASP A 182 -9.37 -1.54 -1.28
CA ASP A 182 -9.05 -0.88 -0.01
C ASP A 182 -9.53 0.58 -0.05
N ALA A 183 -10.16 1.03 1.02
CA ALA A 183 -10.48 2.43 1.20
C ALA A 183 -9.19 3.26 1.20
N VAL A 184 -9.24 4.44 0.61
CA VAL A 184 -8.12 5.39 0.68
C VAL A 184 -8.01 5.90 2.12
N PRO A 185 -6.81 6.00 2.70
CA PRO A 185 -6.66 6.58 4.03
C PRO A 185 -7.30 7.96 4.14
N THR A 186 -8.03 8.18 5.21
CA THR A 186 -8.65 9.47 5.51
C THR A 186 -7.56 10.48 5.86
N MET A 187 -7.41 11.52 5.04
CA MET A 187 -6.36 12.53 5.22
C MET A 187 -6.96 13.86 5.69
N TRP A 188 -6.19 14.59 6.50
CA TRP A 188 -6.50 15.92 6.95
C TRP A 188 -5.39 16.89 6.54
N TYR A 189 -5.68 18.17 6.56
CA TYR A 189 -4.82 19.22 6.02
C TYR A 189 -4.62 20.36 7.01
N LEU A 190 -3.37 20.80 7.19
CA LEU A 190 -3.04 21.95 8.02
C LEU A 190 -3.15 23.24 7.19
N VAL A 191 -3.78 24.26 7.78
CA VAL A 191 -3.92 25.59 7.20
C VAL A 191 -3.61 26.64 8.26
N GLY A 192 -2.98 27.74 7.91
CA GLY A 192 -2.71 28.81 8.87
C GLY A 192 -1.56 29.73 8.46
N ASN A 193 -1.37 30.79 9.23
CA ASN A 193 -0.29 31.76 8.99
C ASN A 193 1.09 31.22 9.39
N MET A 194 1.15 30.12 10.18
CA MET A 194 2.38 29.38 10.41
C MET A 194 3.02 28.89 9.10
N PHE A 195 2.21 28.71 8.06
CA PHE A 195 2.62 28.21 6.76
C PHE A 195 2.61 29.30 5.67
N GLY A 196 3.03 30.52 6.00
CA GLY A 196 3.12 31.61 5.05
C GLY A 196 1.77 32.29 4.74
N ALA A 197 1.00 32.67 5.76
CA ALA A 197 -0.28 33.37 5.65
C ALA A 197 -1.38 32.61 4.88
N LYS A 198 -1.33 31.29 4.83
CA LYS A 198 -2.22 30.43 4.05
C LYS A 198 -3.46 29.99 4.85
N TRP A 199 -4.26 30.98 5.28
CA TRP A 199 -5.60 30.71 5.86
C TRP A 199 -6.67 30.42 4.79
N ALA A 200 -6.28 30.35 3.57
CA ALA A 200 -7.18 30.52 2.44
C ALA A 200 -8.25 29.42 2.32
N GLY A 201 -8.22 28.36 3.08
CA GLY A 201 -9.22 27.29 2.95
C GLY A 201 -9.47 26.88 1.49
N THR A 202 -8.54 27.26 0.62
CA THR A 202 -8.62 26.95 -0.79
C THR A 202 -8.27 25.50 -0.98
N LYS A 203 -8.93 24.90 -1.92
CA LYS A 203 -8.71 23.52 -2.34
C LYS A 203 -7.36 23.30 -3.06
N SER A 204 -6.38 24.17 -2.82
CA SER A 204 -5.01 24.00 -3.32
C SER A 204 -4.27 23.00 -2.45
N ILE A 205 -4.76 21.76 -2.45
CA ILE A 205 -4.16 20.64 -1.73
C ILE A 205 -2.68 20.56 -2.07
N GLY A 206 -1.84 20.47 -1.03
CA GLY A 206 -0.42 20.34 -1.20
C GLY A 206 0.33 21.61 -1.53
N VAL A 207 -0.35 22.76 -1.65
CA VAL A 207 0.26 24.07 -1.85
C VAL A 207 -0.15 25.04 -0.75
N ASP A 208 -1.45 25.23 -0.52
CA ASP A 208 -1.98 26.13 0.50
C ASP A 208 -2.55 25.37 1.71
N ALA A 209 -2.89 24.11 1.53
CA ALA A 209 -3.29 23.19 2.59
C ALA A 209 -2.30 22.02 2.61
N LEU A 210 -1.61 21.83 3.72
CA LEU A 210 -0.54 20.86 3.87
C LEU A 210 -1.12 19.50 4.28
N PRO A 211 -0.95 18.44 3.46
CA PRO A 211 -1.44 17.13 3.82
C PRO A 211 -0.67 16.59 5.03
N MET A 212 -1.38 15.95 5.94
CA MET A 212 -0.77 15.11 6.96
C MET A 212 -0.28 13.81 6.33
N PHE A 213 0.54 13.06 7.06
CA PHE A 213 1.11 11.80 6.58
C PHE A 213 0.56 10.64 7.39
N LEU A 214 0.48 9.44 6.82
CA LEU A 214 0.24 8.24 7.61
C LEU A 214 1.34 8.09 8.65
N LYS A 215 0.95 7.82 9.89
CA LYS A 215 1.90 7.58 10.97
C LYS A 215 2.76 6.37 10.63
N PRO A 216 4.11 6.48 10.70
CA PRO A 216 4.99 5.36 10.41
C PRO A 216 4.66 4.13 11.26
N ASN A 217 4.66 2.95 10.61
CA ASN A 217 4.34 1.66 11.24
C ASN A 217 2.91 1.53 11.80
N PHE A 218 1.99 2.42 11.43
CA PHE A 218 0.58 2.31 11.76
C PHE A 218 -0.22 1.78 10.58
N SER A 219 -1.08 0.79 10.84
CA SER A 219 -2.01 0.26 9.85
C SER A 219 -3.33 1.03 9.90
N TYR A 220 -3.86 1.44 8.76
CA TYR A 220 -5.21 1.99 8.67
C TYR A 220 -6.25 0.89 8.41
N ASP A 221 -7.50 1.15 8.78
CA ASP A 221 -8.62 0.27 8.48
C ASP A 221 -8.93 0.30 6.97
N LYS A 222 -8.70 -0.81 6.30
CA LYS A 222 -8.88 -0.94 4.85
C LYS A 222 -10.32 -0.87 4.38
N LYS A 223 -11.30 -1.02 5.26
CA LYS A 223 -12.72 -0.85 4.93
C LYS A 223 -13.15 0.62 4.99
N THR A 224 -12.70 1.33 6.01
CA THR A 224 -13.14 2.70 6.30
C THR A 224 -12.12 3.77 5.91
N GLY A 225 -10.85 3.41 5.74
CA GLY A 225 -9.75 4.35 5.56
C GLY A 225 -9.30 5.02 6.86
N ALA A 226 -9.90 4.68 8.00
CA ALA A 226 -9.55 5.28 9.28
C ALA A 226 -8.19 4.80 9.79
N GLY A 227 -7.44 5.71 10.41
CA GLY A 227 -6.13 5.41 10.94
C GLY A 227 -5.51 6.61 11.64
N GLU A 228 -4.29 6.45 12.12
CA GLU A 228 -3.53 7.58 12.66
C GLU A 228 -2.72 8.25 11.56
N ILE A 229 -2.90 9.55 11.44
CA ILE A 229 -2.11 10.43 10.58
C ILE A 229 -1.35 11.43 11.45
N GLU A 230 -0.20 11.89 10.96
CA GLU A 230 0.65 12.81 11.72
C GLU A 230 1.29 13.87 10.81
N TYR A 231 1.75 14.94 11.47
CA TYR A 231 2.58 15.96 10.86
C TYR A 231 3.66 16.39 11.84
N THR A 232 4.92 16.21 11.48
CA THR A 232 6.08 16.58 12.30
C THR A 232 6.87 17.66 11.60
N ASN A 233 7.11 18.78 12.30
CA ASN A 233 7.93 19.87 11.77
C ASN A 233 8.37 20.81 12.90
N TYR A 234 9.12 21.87 12.55
CA TYR A 234 9.38 22.99 13.42
C TYR A 234 8.19 23.94 13.42
N PHE A 235 7.70 24.26 14.63
CA PHE A 235 6.56 25.18 14.82
C PHE A 235 7.04 26.47 15.43
N LEU A 236 6.54 27.60 14.88
CA LEU A 236 6.75 28.92 15.45
C LEU A 236 5.87 29.14 16.66
N THR A 237 6.30 30.04 17.53
CA THR A 237 5.49 30.45 18.67
C THR A 237 4.29 31.28 18.24
N GLY A 238 3.14 30.97 18.80
CA GLY A 238 1.94 31.77 18.76
C GLY A 238 1.34 31.92 20.14
N ASP A 239 0.54 32.95 20.34
CA ASP A 239 -0.17 33.22 21.57
C ASP A 239 -1.53 33.84 21.30
N TYR A 240 -2.35 33.96 22.34
CA TYR A 240 -3.61 34.69 22.31
C TYR A 240 -3.47 36.02 23.04
N ASN A 241 -4.00 37.08 22.41
CA ASN A 241 -4.12 38.39 23.06
C ASN A 241 -5.35 38.44 23.99
N GLU A 242 -5.55 39.57 24.66
CA GLU A 242 -6.66 39.79 25.60
C GLU A 242 -8.07 39.62 24.94
N LYS A 243 -8.15 39.69 23.63
CA LYS A 243 -9.39 39.50 22.86
C LYS A 243 -9.60 38.06 22.38
N ALA A 244 -8.76 37.12 22.83
CA ALA A 244 -8.71 35.76 22.32
C ALA A 244 -8.41 35.66 20.81
N GLU A 245 -7.75 36.68 20.22
CA GLU A 245 -7.22 36.65 18.89
C GLU A 245 -5.80 36.07 18.90
N CYS A 246 -5.45 35.30 17.88
CA CYS A 246 -4.12 34.70 17.77
C CYS A 246 -3.08 35.75 17.36
N ASP A 247 -2.11 35.98 18.22
CA ASP A 247 -0.90 36.74 17.92
C ASP A 247 0.23 35.76 17.55
N GLY A 248 0.94 36.04 16.44
CA GLY A 248 2.01 35.17 15.96
C GLY A 248 1.51 34.02 15.09
N ALA A 249 2.17 32.86 15.16
CA ALA A 249 1.91 31.73 14.30
C ALA A 249 0.81 30.83 14.87
N GLY A 250 -0.25 30.64 14.09
CA GLY A 250 -1.34 29.72 14.43
C GLY A 250 -1.83 28.95 13.20
N PHE A 251 -2.54 27.88 13.46
CA PHE A 251 -3.10 27.02 12.41
C PHE A 251 -4.38 26.30 12.86
N LYS A 252 -5.06 25.69 11.93
CA LYS A 252 -6.17 24.76 12.10
C LYS A 252 -5.93 23.54 11.25
N ILE A 253 -6.67 22.47 11.50
CA ILE A 253 -6.59 21.25 10.70
C ILE A 253 -7.96 20.98 10.13
N LEU A 254 -8.06 20.87 8.81
CA LEU A 254 -9.29 20.70 8.08
C LEU A 254 -9.46 19.27 7.56
N PRO A 255 -10.69 18.73 7.57
CA PRO A 255 -10.99 17.48 6.88
C PRO A 255 -10.81 17.59 5.36
N SER A 256 -10.87 16.47 4.65
CA SER A 256 -10.63 16.41 3.20
C SER A 256 -11.65 17.19 2.35
N ASP A 257 -12.84 17.47 2.87
CA ASP A 257 -13.86 18.30 2.22
C ASP A 257 -13.67 19.82 2.49
N PHE A 258 -12.66 20.17 3.29
CA PHE A 258 -12.34 21.54 3.71
C PHE A 258 -13.49 22.25 4.42
N ASN A 259 -14.34 21.51 5.11
CA ASN A 259 -15.43 22.08 5.90
C ASN A 259 -14.90 22.63 7.24
N TRP A 260 -14.90 23.95 7.38
CA TRP A 260 -14.42 24.66 8.57
C TRP A 260 -15.21 24.33 9.84
N ASP A 261 -16.50 23.99 9.71
CA ASP A 261 -17.35 23.63 10.83
C ASP A 261 -16.91 22.29 11.51
N TYR A 262 -16.13 21.48 10.79
CA TYR A 262 -15.59 20.22 11.26
C TYR A 262 -14.07 20.27 11.44
N SER A 263 -13.49 21.47 11.46
CA SER A 263 -12.04 21.64 11.68
C SER A 263 -11.62 21.23 13.09
N MET A 264 -10.36 20.83 13.24
CA MET A 264 -9.70 20.69 14.52
C MET A 264 -9.21 22.06 14.96
N ASN A 265 -9.54 22.46 16.19
CA ASN A 265 -9.26 23.76 16.76
C ASN A 265 -8.77 23.62 18.19
N ALA A 266 -8.11 24.66 18.70
CA ALA A 266 -7.84 24.76 20.13
C ALA A 266 -9.13 25.03 20.91
N ILE A 267 -9.25 24.39 22.08
CA ILE A 267 -10.35 24.65 23.02
C ILE A 267 -10.10 26.00 23.69
N LEU A 268 -11.01 26.94 23.47
CA LEU A 268 -11.04 28.23 24.16
C LEU A 268 -12.09 28.17 25.26
N ASN A 269 -11.71 27.68 26.45
CA ASN A 269 -12.56 27.74 27.63
C ASN A 269 -12.35 29.09 28.34
N ASN A 270 -12.97 30.14 27.97
CA ASN A 270 -13.00 31.47 28.66
C ASN A 270 -11.68 31.92 29.32
N GLU A 271 -10.68 31.11 29.37
CA GLU A 271 -9.30 31.37 29.76
C GLU A 271 -8.41 31.04 28.55
N ILE A 272 -7.38 31.82 28.36
CA ILE A 272 -6.35 31.70 27.31
C ILE A 272 -5.57 30.39 27.53
N SER A 273 -6.26 29.26 27.43
CA SER A 273 -5.69 27.93 27.72
C SER A 273 -5.33 27.13 26.49
N ALA A 274 -5.56 27.68 25.30
CA ALA A 274 -5.11 27.10 24.02
C ALA A 274 -3.60 26.86 23.95
N LYS A 275 -2.84 27.53 24.84
CA LYS A 275 -1.41 27.28 25.06
C LYS A 275 -1.06 25.85 25.51
N LYS A 276 -2.04 25.04 25.89
CA LYS A 276 -1.80 23.70 26.45
C LYS A 276 -2.06 22.54 25.46
N GLY A 277 -2.20 22.83 24.18
CA GLY A 277 -2.27 21.78 23.15
C GLY A 277 -3.55 20.92 23.18
N THR A 278 -4.61 21.39 23.83
CA THR A 278 -5.90 20.70 23.77
C THR A 278 -6.58 21.01 22.43
N ILE A 279 -6.83 20.00 21.64
CA ILE A 279 -7.40 20.12 20.30
C ILE A 279 -8.70 19.34 20.27
N GLU A 280 -9.76 19.92 19.70
CA GLU A 280 -11.04 19.26 19.53
C GLU A 280 -11.60 19.45 18.10
N ASN A 281 -12.43 18.50 17.67
CA ASN A 281 -13.24 18.66 16.48
C ASN A 281 -14.49 19.50 16.82
N ARG A 282 -14.82 20.46 15.98
CA ARG A 282 -15.95 21.37 16.22
C ARG A 282 -17.32 20.72 15.95
N ASN A 283 -17.38 19.60 15.22
CA ASN A 283 -18.61 18.85 14.94
C ASN A 283 -19.82 19.73 14.50
N GLY A 284 -19.58 20.70 13.61
CA GLY A 284 -20.60 21.65 13.18
C GLY A 284 -20.80 22.85 14.14
N GLY A 285 -19.97 23.02 15.15
CA GLY A 285 -20.18 23.94 16.26
C GLY A 285 -19.44 25.28 16.17
N GLY A 286 -19.41 25.95 15.02
CA GLY A 286 -18.93 27.32 14.95
C GLY A 286 -17.40 27.48 15.03
N ASP A 287 -16.93 28.72 15.16
CA ASP A 287 -15.50 29.05 15.11
C ASP A 287 -14.79 28.72 16.43
N GLY A 288 -13.66 28.03 16.35
CA GLY A 288 -12.78 27.70 17.47
C GLY A 288 -11.46 28.48 17.39
N GLY A 289 -10.64 28.39 18.44
CA GLY A 289 -9.32 29.03 18.46
C GLY A 289 -8.33 28.40 17.48
N HIS A 290 -7.33 29.17 17.12
CA HIS A 290 -6.20 28.64 16.37
C HIS A 290 -5.37 27.71 17.26
N ILE A 291 -4.82 26.63 16.72
CA ILE A 291 -3.83 25.81 17.41
C ILE A 291 -2.52 26.59 17.37
N VAL A 292 -1.85 26.69 18.53
CA VAL A 292 -0.59 27.43 18.68
C VAL A 292 0.42 26.59 19.46
N ALA A 293 1.71 26.73 19.15
CA ALA A 293 2.79 26.25 20.00
C ALA A 293 3.18 27.34 21.00
N SER A 294 3.18 27.02 22.30
CA SER A 294 3.56 27.97 23.37
C SER A 294 5.04 28.34 23.31
N GLU A 295 5.87 27.49 22.78
CA GLU A 295 7.30 27.69 22.56
C GLU A 295 7.64 27.23 21.13
N ALA A 296 8.54 27.94 20.48
CA ALA A 296 9.05 27.50 19.19
C ALA A 296 9.85 26.20 19.35
N GLY A 297 9.64 25.24 18.47
CA GLY A 297 10.31 23.95 18.56
C GLY A 297 9.74 22.91 17.62
N TYR A 298 10.28 21.71 17.73
CA TYR A 298 9.79 20.56 16.96
C TYR A 298 8.62 19.89 17.68
N TYR A 299 7.54 19.67 16.94
CA TYR A 299 6.34 19.02 17.43
C TYR A 299 5.81 18.02 16.41
N THR A 300 5.11 17.02 16.93
CA THR A 300 4.27 16.12 16.13
C THR A 300 2.82 16.33 16.52
N ILE A 301 1.98 16.55 15.51
CA ILE A 301 0.54 16.52 15.63
C ILE A 301 0.07 15.16 15.12
N THR A 302 -0.71 14.45 15.91
CA THR A 302 -1.32 13.18 15.54
C THR A 302 -2.83 13.31 15.58
N ILE A 303 -3.52 12.84 14.55
CA ILE A 303 -4.98 12.67 14.51
C ILE A 303 -5.31 11.19 14.38
N ASN A 304 -6.26 10.74 15.18
CA ASN A 304 -6.96 9.48 14.93
C ASN A 304 -8.24 9.78 14.14
N THR A 305 -8.29 9.37 12.88
CA THR A 305 -9.40 9.71 11.99
C THR A 305 -10.65 8.85 12.24
N ALA A 306 -10.56 7.78 13.06
CA ALA A 306 -11.71 6.96 13.43
C ALA A 306 -12.66 7.69 14.41
N ASP A 307 -12.10 8.45 15.34
CA ASP A 307 -12.84 9.17 16.39
C ASP A 307 -12.65 10.68 16.32
N ASN A 308 -11.86 11.17 15.35
CA ASN A 308 -11.54 12.58 15.14
C ASN A 308 -10.92 13.23 16.38
N THR A 309 -10.10 12.49 17.10
CA THR A 309 -9.28 13.04 18.20
C THR A 309 -7.92 13.48 17.69
N ALA A 310 -7.34 14.48 18.33
CA ALA A 310 -6.02 14.98 17.98
C ALA A 310 -5.21 15.35 19.21
N LYS A 311 -3.88 15.26 19.07
CA LYS A 311 -2.91 15.71 20.07
C LYS A 311 -1.70 16.33 19.41
N MET A 312 -1.04 17.23 20.15
CA MET A 312 0.23 17.87 19.76
C MET A 312 1.25 17.64 20.88
N GLU A 313 2.39 17.06 20.53
CA GLU A 313 3.44 16.70 21.49
C GLU A 313 4.81 17.21 20.99
N LYS A 314 5.73 17.55 21.90
CA LYS A 314 7.12 17.84 21.51
C LYS A 314 7.74 16.62 20.83
N TYR A 315 8.44 16.86 19.73
CA TYR A 315 9.20 15.84 19.05
C TYR A 315 10.60 15.75 19.67
N GLU A 316 10.95 14.59 20.20
CA GLU A 316 12.21 14.34 20.92
C GLU A 316 13.23 13.53 20.08
N GLY A 317 12.92 13.25 18.79
CA GLY A 317 13.80 12.52 17.91
C GLY A 317 14.89 13.39 17.29
N ASP A 318 15.84 12.74 16.63
CA ASP A 318 16.91 13.42 15.90
C ASP A 318 16.36 14.14 14.68
N VAL A 319 16.88 15.33 14.42
CA VAL A 319 16.54 16.14 13.26
C VAL A 319 17.81 16.54 12.52
N ASN A 320 17.88 16.19 11.25
CA ASN A 320 18.94 16.62 10.36
C ASN A 320 18.45 17.79 9.51
N ASP A 321 19.26 18.81 9.36
CA ASP A 321 18.99 19.94 8.46
C ASP A 321 19.69 19.69 7.12
N TYR A 322 18.90 19.31 6.12
CA TYR A 322 19.41 19.04 4.77
C TYR A 322 19.41 20.27 3.86
N GLY A 323 18.92 21.39 4.35
CA GLY A 323 18.79 22.64 3.58
C GLY A 323 17.76 22.57 2.46
N THR A 324 17.83 21.60 1.58
CA THR A 324 16.89 21.40 0.48
C THR A 324 16.82 19.93 0.10
N ILE A 325 15.61 19.41 -0.05
CA ILE A 325 15.38 18.06 -0.61
C ILE A 325 15.19 18.18 -2.13
N GLN A 326 15.77 17.23 -2.83
CA GLN A 326 15.63 17.06 -4.28
C GLN A 326 14.68 15.90 -4.59
N ILE A 327 13.98 16.02 -5.69
CA ILE A 327 13.30 14.91 -6.34
C ILE A 327 14.01 14.59 -7.66
N SER A 328 14.33 13.34 -7.88
CA SER A 328 15.07 12.89 -9.06
C SER A 328 14.43 11.61 -9.59
N GLY A 329 14.24 11.52 -10.90
CA GLY A 329 13.51 10.41 -11.48
C GLY A 329 13.53 10.36 -13.01
N SER A 330 12.79 9.42 -13.59
CA SER A 330 12.70 9.25 -15.04
C SER A 330 12.14 10.48 -15.76
N PHE A 331 11.35 11.29 -15.07
CA PHE A 331 10.74 12.50 -15.62
C PHE A 331 11.75 13.66 -15.88
N ASN A 332 12.94 13.60 -15.31
CA ASN A 332 13.98 14.61 -15.42
C ASN A 332 15.37 14.02 -15.68
N ASP A 333 15.43 12.84 -16.32
CA ASP A 333 16.67 12.10 -16.61
C ASP A 333 17.55 11.89 -15.38
N TRP A 334 16.94 11.67 -14.22
CA TRP A 334 17.60 11.48 -12.92
C TRP A 334 18.48 12.65 -12.47
N THR A 335 18.20 13.84 -12.96
CA THR A 335 18.86 15.07 -12.52
C THR A 335 18.19 15.61 -11.25
N ASP A 336 18.95 16.40 -10.48
CA ASP A 336 18.43 17.00 -9.26
C ASP A 336 17.41 18.10 -9.56
N THR A 337 16.21 18.00 -9.01
CA THR A 337 15.19 19.04 -9.06
C THR A 337 14.79 19.40 -7.64
N PRO A 338 14.97 20.66 -7.20
CA PRO A 338 14.62 21.08 -5.87
C PRO A 338 13.12 20.95 -5.61
N MET A 339 12.74 20.34 -4.49
CA MET A 339 11.38 20.44 -3.98
C MET A 339 11.15 21.80 -3.31
N LEU A 340 9.92 22.26 -3.32
CA LEU A 340 9.52 23.51 -2.70
C LEU A 340 9.23 23.30 -1.21
N PRO A 341 9.69 24.20 -0.33
CA PRO A 341 9.37 24.12 1.09
C PRO A 341 7.92 24.52 1.35
N TYR A 342 7.25 23.85 2.25
CA TYR A 342 5.95 24.26 2.76
C TYR A 342 6.06 25.49 3.67
N ASN A 343 7.13 25.58 4.42
CA ASN A 343 7.37 26.65 5.37
C ASN A 343 8.45 27.58 4.82
N THR A 344 8.11 28.82 4.52
CA THR A 344 8.99 29.78 3.83
C THR A 344 9.48 30.93 4.70
N GLU A 345 8.91 31.09 5.91
CA GLU A 345 9.16 32.31 6.71
C GLU A 345 10.14 32.03 7.86
N GLY A 346 11.44 32.20 7.60
CA GLY A 346 12.48 32.32 8.64
C GLY A 346 12.67 31.08 9.49
N VAL A 347 12.21 29.92 9.06
CA VAL A 347 12.02 28.74 9.88
C VAL A 347 12.69 27.56 9.23
N LYS A 348 13.17 26.68 10.07
CA LYS A 348 13.60 25.34 9.64
C LYS A 348 12.42 24.64 9.00
N ASN A 349 12.58 24.23 7.74
CA ASN A 349 11.56 23.49 7.03
C ASN A 349 11.98 22.04 6.86
N HIS A 350 11.05 21.13 7.17
CA HIS A 350 11.22 19.69 7.03
C HIS A 350 10.06 19.04 6.26
N ALA A 351 9.20 19.84 5.66
CA ALA A 351 8.12 19.39 4.81
C ALA A 351 8.23 20.04 3.44
N TRP A 352 8.26 19.21 2.41
CA TRP A 352 8.59 19.56 1.05
C TRP A 352 7.49 19.11 0.11
N TYR A 353 7.29 19.82 -1.01
CA TYR A 353 6.37 19.38 -2.06
C TYR A 353 6.94 19.60 -3.46
N TYR A 354 6.43 18.81 -4.38
CA TYR A 354 6.69 18.92 -5.80
C TYR A 354 5.41 18.65 -6.58
N VAL A 355 5.13 19.46 -7.60
CA VAL A 355 4.00 19.22 -8.51
C VAL A 355 4.53 18.54 -9.76
N MET A 356 4.09 17.30 -9.99
CA MET A 356 4.50 16.50 -11.14
C MET A 356 3.33 16.32 -12.10
N ASP A 357 3.61 16.46 -13.39
CA ASP A 357 2.70 16.11 -14.47
C ASP A 357 3.29 14.93 -15.24
N VAL A 358 2.62 13.77 -15.19
CA VAL A 358 3.01 12.58 -15.95
C VAL A 358 2.10 12.51 -17.18
N PRO A 359 2.66 12.61 -18.40
CA PRO A 359 1.88 12.66 -19.63
C PRO A 359 1.00 11.42 -19.82
N ALA A 360 -0.06 11.57 -20.62
CA ALA A 360 -0.97 10.48 -20.96
C ALA A 360 -0.22 9.32 -21.65
N GLY A 361 -0.43 8.10 -21.18
CA GLY A 361 0.22 6.88 -21.66
C GLY A 361 1.65 6.68 -21.13
N GLU A 362 2.14 7.57 -20.27
CA GLU A 362 3.48 7.46 -19.67
C GLU A 362 3.42 7.06 -18.21
N THR A 363 4.57 6.64 -17.69
CA THR A 363 4.80 6.38 -16.26
C THR A 363 6.03 7.13 -15.80
N ALA A 364 6.08 7.50 -14.54
CA ALA A 364 7.25 8.10 -13.93
C ALA A 364 7.73 7.25 -12.75
N GLN A 365 9.03 7.30 -12.49
CA GLN A 365 9.65 6.73 -11.30
C GLN A 365 10.56 7.78 -10.69
N PHE A 366 10.57 7.88 -9.36
CA PHE A 366 11.39 8.88 -8.68
C PHE A 366 11.83 8.42 -7.28
N LYS A 367 12.78 9.17 -6.72
CA LYS A 367 13.23 9.10 -5.32
C LYS A 367 13.43 10.52 -4.78
N PHE A 368 13.42 10.61 -3.46
CA PHE A 368 13.89 11.80 -2.76
C PHE A 368 15.36 11.66 -2.43
N LYS A 369 16.12 12.76 -2.43
CA LYS A 369 17.55 12.75 -2.12
C LYS A 369 18.04 14.15 -1.67
N ILE A 370 19.24 14.22 -1.16
CA ILE A 370 19.94 15.49 -1.01
C ILE A 370 20.66 15.87 -2.32
N ALA A 371 20.99 17.16 -2.48
CA ALA A 371 21.67 17.63 -3.66
C ALA A 371 23.02 16.92 -3.86
N GLU A 372 23.37 16.65 -5.12
CA GLU A 372 24.65 16.14 -5.59
C GLU A 372 25.09 14.76 -5.00
N SER A 373 24.25 14.10 -4.19
CA SER A 373 24.58 12.82 -3.58
C SER A 373 23.42 11.83 -3.60
N TRP A 374 23.70 10.58 -3.94
CA TRP A 374 22.80 9.46 -3.79
C TRP A 374 23.00 8.69 -2.47
N ASP A 375 24.06 9.01 -1.70
CA ASP A 375 24.34 8.35 -0.42
C ASP A 375 23.24 8.62 0.61
N THR A 376 22.60 9.80 0.50
CA THR A 376 21.40 10.14 1.28
C THR A 376 20.24 10.28 0.32
N SER A 377 19.48 9.20 0.19
CA SER A 377 18.29 9.15 -0.64
C SER A 377 17.22 8.31 0.03
N TRP A 378 15.96 8.54 -0.35
CA TRP A 378 14.81 7.86 0.19
C TRP A 378 13.93 7.34 -0.94
N GLY A 379 13.44 6.12 -0.78
CA GLY A 379 12.53 5.49 -1.70
C GLY A 379 11.60 4.52 -0.97
N TYR A 380 10.61 3.96 -1.68
CA TYR A 380 9.59 3.13 -1.06
C TYR A 380 9.08 2.06 -2.00
N GLY A 381 8.75 0.90 -1.44
CA GLY A 381 8.12 -0.21 -2.15
C GLY A 381 8.99 -1.47 -2.21
N ALA A 382 8.39 -2.57 -2.62
CA ALA A 382 9.06 -3.86 -2.78
C ALA A 382 9.91 -3.91 -4.06
N GLU A 383 9.47 -3.21 -5.10
CA GLU A 383 10.08 -3.18 -6.44
C GLU A 383 10.22 -1.75 -6.95
N ASP A 384 11.19 -1.52 -7.85
CA ASP A 384 11.34 -0.23 -8.51
C ASP A 384 10.14 0.07 -9.40
N GLY A 385 9.54 1.25 -9.23
CA GLY A 385 8.37 1.69 -9.97
C GLY A 385 7.04 1.21 -9.45
N ALA A 386 7.00 0.53 -8.29
CA ALA A 386 5.74 0.21 -7.64
C ALA A 386 4.96 1.49 -7.29
N ILE A 387 3.68 1.54 -7.64
CA ILE A 387 2.82 2.69 -7.38
C ILE A 387 2.35 2.65 -5.93
N ASN A 388 2.80 3.64 -5.17
CA ASN A 388 2.39 3.83 -3.78
C ASN A 388 2.10 5.31 -3.56
N MET A 389 0.91 5.63 -3.11
CA MET A 389 0.47 7.02 -2.93
C MET A 389 0.84 7.61 -1.56
N TYR A 390 1.33 6.80 -0.65
CA TYR A 390 1.73 7.19 0.71
C TYR A 390 2.60 6.11 1.34
N GLY A 391 3.38 6.48 2.34
CA GLY A 391 4.18 5.55 3.13
C GLY A 391 5.30 6.23 3.88
N LYS A 392 6.15 5.41 4.48
CA LYS A 392 7.43 5.83 5.06
C LYS A 392 8.55 5.25 4.21
N CYS A 393 9.35 6.12 3.63
CA CYS A 393 10.50 5.74 2.81
C CYS A 393 11.60 5.07 3.64
N ASP A 394 12.29 4.14 3.00
CA ASP A 394 13.54 3.57 3.48
C ASP A 394 14.74 4.33 2.91
N ALA A 395 15.81 4.42 3.69
CA ALA A 395 17.08 4.96 3.21
C ALA A 395 17.61 4.10 2.06
N GLY A 396 17.90 4.71 0.92
CA GLY A 396 18.31 4.01 -0.29
C GLY A 396 17.23 3.11 -0.93
N GLY A 397 15.97 3.17 -0.45
CA GLY A 397 14.85 2.32 -0.88
C GLY A 397 14.55 2.37 -2.38
N LYS A 398 13.54 1.63 -2.83
CA LYS A 398 13.16 1.49 -4.23
C LYS A 398 12.55 2.76 -4.82
N ASN A 399 12.54 2.88 -6.14
CA ASN A 399 11.89 4.01 -6.82
C ASN A 399 10.38 3.95 -6.65
N ILE A 400 9.76 5.09 -6.34
CA ILE A 400 8.31 5.23 -6.25
C ILE A 400 7.76 5.44 -7.66
N GLY A 401 6.75 4.67 -8.06
CA GLY A 401 6.11 4.75 -9.37
C GLY A 401 4.89 5.66 -9.39
N LEU A 402 4.62 6.27 -10.54
CA LEU A 402 3.38 6.99 -10.86
C LEU A 402 2.90 6.63 -12.26
N ALA A 403 1.59 6.45 -12.41
CA ALA A 403 0.93 6.41 -13.71
C ALA A 403 0.69 7.83 -14.24
N GLU A 404 0.10 7.92 -15.43
CA GLU A 404 -0.33 9.20 -16.01
C GLU A 404 -1.20 10.03 -15.07
N GLY A 405 -1.01 11.34 -15.03
CA GLY A 405 -1.80 12.27 -14.25
C GLY A 405 -0.99 13.40 -13.65
N LYS A 406 -1.68 14.33 -13.01
CA LYS A 406 -1.06 15.42 -12.30
C LYS A 406 -1.13 15.21 -10.80
N TYR A 407 -0.01 15.40 -10.11
CA TYR A 407 0.14 15.03 -8.71
C TYR A 407 0.81 16.12 -7.90
N VAL A 408 0.43 16.22 -6.62
CA VAL A 408 1.26 16.86 -5.60
C VAL A 408 1.93 15.78 -4.79
N ILE A 409 3.25 15.78 -4.78
CA ILE A 409 4.09 14.86 -4.05
C ILE A 409 4.62 15.60 -2.84
N SER A 410 4.32 15.12 -1.65
CA SER A 410 4.75 15.69 -0.38
C SER A 410 5.71 14.74 0.34
N PHE A 411 6.75 15.29 0.97
CA PHE A 411 7.76 14.51 1.70
C PHE A 411 8.13 15.22 3.01
N ASN A 412 8.29 14.46 4.07
CA ASN A 412 8.78 14.93 5.36
C ASN A 412 10.15 14.29 5.64
N ASP A 413 11.20 15.10 5.73
CA ASP A 413 12.56 14.60 5.88
C ASP A 413 12.96 14.22 7.32
N ILE A 414 12.13 14.56 8.32
CA ILE A 414 12.29 14.07 9.70
C ILE A 414 11.83 12.63 9.81
N THR A 415 10.60 12.35 9.32
CA THR A 415 9.98 11.04 9.49
C THR A 415 10.25 10.08 8.34
N GLY A 416 10.68 10.61 7.18
CA GLY A 416 10.77 9.88 5.93
C GLY A 416 9.38 9.60 5.29
N SER A 417 8.32 10.16 5.83
CA SER A 417 6.96 9.93 5.34
C SER A 417 6.69 10.72 4.08
N PHE A 418 5.91 10.12 3.17
CA PHE A 418 5.45 10.79 1.96
C PHE A 418 3.95 10.58 1.74
N SER A 419 3.36 11.50 1.00
CA SER A 419 1.98 11.44 0.54
C SER A 419 1.89 12.01 -0.87
N ILE A 420 1.09 11.37 -1.72
CA ILE A 420 0.88 11.79 -3.11
C ILE A 420 -0.61 11.95 -3.33
N VAL A 421 -1.01 13.13 -3.79
CA VAL A 421 -2.39 13.45 -4.09
C VAL A 421 -2.52 13.69 -5.59
N LYS A 422 -3.43 12.97 -6.24
CA LYS A 422 -3.78 13.22 -7.65
C LYS A 422 -4.72 14.43 -7.72
N LEU A 423 -4.37 15.40 -8.59
CA LEU A 423 -5.10 16.66 -8.80
C LEU A 423 -6.23 16.51 -9.83
#